data_55302e2ea603216b9e665692ab8b36ce
#
_entry.id   55302e2ea603216b9e665692ab8b36ce
#
_cell.length_a   1.000
_cell.length_b   1.000
_cell.length_c   1.000
_cell.angle_alpha   90.00
_cell.angle_beta   90.00
_cell.angle_gamma   90.00
#
_symmetry.space_group_name_H-M   'P 1'
#
loop_
_entity.id
_entity.type
_entity.pdbx_description
1 polymer ?
#
loop_
_entity_poly.entity_id
_entity_poly.type
_entity_poly.pdbx_seq_one_letter_code
_entity_poly.pdbx_strand_id
1 'polypeptide(L)' 'MSEALAAATDGVPYRTFMCVVCGFIYSESEGWPADGIEPGTRWEDVPETWTCPDCGVTKSDFEMVEI' A
#
# COMPACT_ATOMS: atom_id res chain seq x y z
N MET A 1 22.14 -8.03 8.92
CA MET A 1 21.83 -7.84 8.92
C MET A 1 21.18 -7.10 8.53
N SER A 2 21.16 -7.05 8.20
CA SER A 2 20.61 -6.42 7.98
C SER A 2 19.81 -5.78 7.75
N GLU A 3 19.91 -5.80 7.54
CA GLU A 3 19.27 -5.49 7.38
C GLU A 3 18.44 -4.85 7.31
N ALA A 4 18.51 -4.93 7.29
CA ALA A 4 17.85 -4.61 7.23
C ALA A 4 17.37 -3.81 7.17
N LEU A 5 17.47 -3.73 7.12
CA LEU A 5 17.16 -3.22 7.03
C LEU A 5 16.60 -2.37 6.82
N ALA A 6 17.11 -2.50 6.95
CA ALA A 6 16.90 -1.35 6.32
C ALA A 6 15.67 -1.02 5.89
N ALA A 7 15.41 -1.84 5.36
CA ALA A 7 14.19 -1.64 4.79
C ALA A 7 13.33 -0.87 5.64
N ALA A 8 13.41 -1.11 6.79
CA ALA A 8 12.57 -0.38 7.68
C ALA A 8 13.17 0.98 7.93
N THR A 9 13.28 1.75 6.88
CA THR A 9 13.85 3.08 7.00
C THR A 9 13.16 3.89 8.07
N ASP A 10 11.89 3.65 8.29
CA ASP A 10 11.14 4.38 9.32
C ASP A 10 10.88 3.52 10.54
N GLY A 11 11.40 2.30 10.57
CA GLY A 11 11.25 1.42 11.70
C GLY A 11 9.85 0.87 11.91
N VAL A 12 8.96 1.05 10.96
CA VAL A 12 7.57 0.62 11.08
C VAL A 12 7.32 -0.52 10.09
N PRO A 13 6.71 -1.63 10.57
CA PRO A 13 6.39 -2.72 9.64
C PRO A 13 5.46 -2.24 8.52
N TYR A 14 5.58 -2.89 7.37
CA TYR A 14 4.70 -2.58 6.27
C TYR A 14 3.26 -2.94 6.62
N ARG A 15 2.34 -2.10 6.19
CA ARG A 15 0.93 -2.27 6.49
C ARG A 15 0.20 -2.77 5.25
N THR A 16 -1.01 -3.25 5.46
CA THR A 16 -1.87 -3.72 4.38
C THR A 16 -3.17 -2.94 4.43
N PHE A 17 -3.66 -2.55 3.27
CA PHE A 17 -4.90 -1.77 3.16
C PHE A 17 -5.86 -2.47 2.24
N MET A 18 -7.13 -2.47 2.59
CA MET A 18 -8.16 -3.16 1.82
C MET A 18 -9.21 -2.16 1.36
N CYS A 19 -9.56 -2.28 0.07
CA CYS A 19 -10.68 -1.50 -0.45
C CYS A 19 -11.97 -2.05 0.15
N VAL A 20 -12.73 -1.19 0.82
CA VAL A 20 -13.95 -1.64 1.49
C VAL A 20 -15.10 -1.87 0.51
N VAL A 21 -14.93 -1.48 -0.74
CA VAL A 21 -15.97 -1.64 -1.75
C VAL A 21 -15.85 -2.98 -2.46
N CYS A 22 -14.63 -3.35 -2.87
CA CYS A 22 -14.46 -4.56 -3.67
C CYS A 22 -13.51 -5.59 -3.05
N GLY A 23 -12.81 -5.23 -1.97
CA GLY A 23 -11.90 -6.16 -1.32
C GLY A 23 -10.49 -6.22 -1.89
N PHE A 24 -10.15 -5.30 -2.77
CA PHE A 24 -8.79 -5.26 -3.32
C PHE A 24 -7.79 -4.98 -2.19
N ILE A 25 -6.65 -5.67 -2.24
CA ILE A 25 -5.63 -5.55 -1.21
C ILE A 25 -4.41 -4.80 -1.75
N TYR A 26 -4.04 -3.73 -1.06
CA TYR A 26 -2.78 -3.04 -1.31
C TYR A 26 -1.81 -3.36 -0.18
N SER A 27 -0.68 -3.97 -0.51
CA SER A 27 0.37 -4.25 0.45
C SER A 27 1.51 -3.27 0.26
N GLU A 28 1.89 -2.56 1.33
CA GLU A 28 2.97 -1.60 1.23
C GLU A 28 4.28 -2.26 0.81
N SER A 29 4.50 -3.51 1.22
CA SER A 29 5.74 -4.19 0.88
C SER A 29 5.82 -4.54 -0.60
N GLU A 30 4.69 -4.69 -1.26
CA GLU A 30 4.65 -5.10 -2.66
C GLU A 30 4.39 -3.94 -3.62
N GLY A 31 3.75 -2.88 -3.13
CA GLY A 31 3.37 -1.77 -3.97
C GLY A 31 2.37 -2.19 -5.03
N TRP A 32 2.32 -1.44 -6.11
CA TRP A 32 1.49 -1.79 -7.26
C TRP A 32 2.17 -1.29 -8.52
N PRO A 33 3.20 -2.01 -8.99
CA PRO A 33 4.01 -1.53 -10.12
C PRO A 33 3.22 -1.28 -11.39
N ALA A 34 2.10 -1.99 -11.57
CA ALA A 34 1.27 -1.78 -12.76
C ALA A 34 0.77 -0.34 -12.86
N ASP A 35 0.65 0.34 -11.71
CA ASP A 35 0.24 1.75 -11.68
C ASP A 35 1.40 2.66 -11.29
N GLY A 36 2.62 2.15 -11.34
CA GLY A 36 3.80 2.95 -11.05
C GLY A 36 4.10 3.10 -9.57
N ILE A 37 3.49 2.29 -8.72
CA ILE A 37 3.72 2.35 -7.27
C ILE A 37 4.73 1.28 -6.92
N GLU A 38 5.93 1.70 -6.56
CA GLU A 38 7.04 0.78 -6.32
C GLU A 38 6.83 -0.03 -5.05
N PRO A 39 7.39 -1.25 -4.98
CA PRO A 39 7.38 -2.00 -3.73
C PRO A 39 8.02 -1.18 -2.60
N GLY A 40 7.41 -1.23 -1.43
CA GLY A 40 7.90 -0.47 -0.29
C GLY A 40 7.28 0.91 -0.18
N THR A 41 6.37 1.28 -1.06
CA THR A 41 5.72 2.59 -1.00
C THR A 41 4.71 2.58 0.14
N ARG A 42 4.92 3.48 1.09
CA ARG A 42 3.98 3.64 2.20
C ARG A 42 2.66 4.21 1.70
N TRP A 43 1.59 3.89 2.40
CA TRP A 43 0.26 4.35 2.00
C TRP A 43 0.21 5.87 1.84
N GLU A 44 0.89 6.57 2.76
CA GLU A 44 0.91 8.02 2.71
C GLU A 44 1.59 8.56 1.47
N ASP A 45 2.47 7.76 0.88
CA ASP A 45 3.22 8.17 -0.31
C ASP A 45 2.53 7.76 -1.60
N VAL A 46 1.46 6.97 -1.52
CA VAL A 46 0.66 6.65 -2.69
C VAL A 46 -0.07 7.91 -3.11
N PRO A 47 -0.01 8.29 -4.39
CA PRO A 47 -0.65 9.54 -4.83
C PRO A 47 -2.13 9.56 -4.48
N GLU A 48 -2.61 10.76 -4.11
CA GLU A 48 -4.03 10.91 -3.80
C GLU A 48 -4.92 10.65 -5.02
N THR A 49 -4.33 10.77 -6.20
CA THR A 49 -5.08 10.53 -7.43
C THR A 49 -5.15 9.06 -7.79
N TRP A 50 -4.43 8.20 -7.05
CA TRP A 50 -4.49 6.77 -7.31
C TRP A 50 -5.86 6.23 -6.94
N THR A 51 -6.36 5.34 -7.76
CA THR A 51 -7.67 4.72 -7.52
C THR A 51 -7.52 3.21 -7.51
N CYS A 52 -8.50 2.56 -6.89
CA CYS A 52 -8.51 1.10 -6.83
C CYS A 52 -8.53 0.54 -8.25
N PRO A 53 -7.58 -0.34 -8.59
CA PRO A 53 -7.54 -0.89 -9.95
C PRO A 53 -8.70 -1.81 -10.26
N ASP A 54 -9.42 -2.27 -9.24
CA ASP A 54 -10.55 -3.17 -9.45
C ASP A 54 -11.87 -2.44 -9.59
N CYS A 55 -12.12 -1.42 -8.78
CA CYS A 55 -13.43 -0.77 -8.79
C CYS A 55 -13.37 0.73 -8.99
N GLY A 56 -12.18 1.33 -8.94
CA GLY A 56 -12.04 2.74 -9.29
C GLY A 56 -12.31 3.74 -8.18
N VAL A 57 -12.52 3.28 -6.94
CA VAL A 57 -12.73 4.23 -5.85
C VAL A 57 -11.39 4.82 -5.42
N THR A 58 -11.46 5.90 -4.64
CA THR A 58 -10.25 6.59 -4.20
C THR A 58 -9.69 5.96 -2.94
N LYS A 59 -8.52 6.47 -2.50
CA LYS A 59 -7.86 5.97 -1.31
C LYS A 59 -8.76 6.09 -0.08
N SER A 60 -9.68 7.04 -0.06
CA SER A 60 -10.54 7.24 1.10
C SER A 60 -11.45 6.04 1.36
N ASP A 61 -11.60 5.15 0.41
CA ASP A 61 -12.41 3.94 0.57
C ASP A 61 -11.57 2.73 0.95
N PHE A 62 -10.35 2.94 1.42
CA PHE A 62 -9.49 1.88 1.90
C PHE A 62 -9.35 1.95 3.41
N GLU A 63 -9.21 0.79 4.05
CA GLU A 63 -8.95 0.69 5.48
C GLU A 63 -7.72 -0.15 5.74
N MET A 64 -6.97 0.21 6.76
CA MET A 64 -5.85 -0.62 7.18
C MET A 64 -6.38 -1.91 7.80
N VAL A 65 -5.82 -3.03 7.36
CA VAL A 65 -6.21 -4.34 7.88
C VAL A 65 -4.95 -5.07 8.31
N GLU A 66 -5.12 -5.97 9.27
CA GLU A 66 -4.02 -6.80 9.73
C GLU A 66 -4.26 -8.22 9.22
N ILE A 67 -3.41 -8.64 8.29
CA ILE A 67 -3.52 -9.98 7.71
C ILE A 67 -2.15 -10.62 7.56
#